data_4a74de9c40c53bd157091d0a1a489fc1
#
_entry.id   4a74de9c40c53bd157091d0a1a489fc1
#
_cell.length_a   1.000
_cell.length_b   1.000
_cell.length_c   1.000
_cell.angle_alpha   90.00
_cell.angle_beta   90.00
_cell.angle_gamma   90.00
#
_symmetry.space_group_name_H-M   'P 1'
#
loop_
_entity.id
_entity.type
_entity.pdbx_description
1 polymer ?
#
loop_
_entity_poly.entity_id
_entity_poly.type
_entity_poly.pdbx_seq_one_letter_code
_entity_poly.pdbx_strand_id
1 'polypeptide(L)'
;MEDNTIVNSSFSAIINAPIEKVDIPSWCFTLPESEYQACSPAHFSAGTTTAPDGQRMSINVEVIGGSLMVQHYTEEISKPDHLRLVSNSDVFTPNGRTKIGVIWDLSVTKIDARTCEFTNSVQSSATPELLDLLGRQGIPLEVFRTTRRPMSEAHNRQETPLFAKSIERHTLARK
;
A
#
# COMPACT_ATOMS: atom_id res chain seq x y z
N MET A 1 14.01 -21.82 4.34
CA MET A 1 13.49 -20.60 4.97
C MET A 1 11.97 -20.77 5.07
N GLU A 2 11.40 -20.60 6.26
CA GLU A 2 9.94 -20.61 6.40
C GLU A 2 9.34 -19.45 5.61
N ASP A 3 8.24 -19.72 4.93
CA ASP A 3 7.50 -18.68 4.20
C ASP A 3 6.72 -17.81 5.21
N ASN A 4 7.19 -16.59 5.43
CA ASN A 4 6.56 -15.62 6.33
C ASN A 4 5.53 -14.73 5.64
N THR A 5 5.21 -14.96 4.36
CA THR A 5 4.21 -14.19 3.62
C THR A 5 2.84 -14.32 4.25
N ILE A 6 2.17 -13.21 4.55
CA ILE A 6 0.79 -13.17 5.06
C ILE A 6 -0.19 -12.97 3.92
N VAL A 7 0.08 -11.96 3.09
CA VAL A 7 -0.74 -11.57 1.93
C VAL A 7 0.16 -11.32 0.74
N ASN A 8 -0.31 -11.70 -0.42
CA ASN A 8 0.25 -11.29 -1.71
C ASN A 8 -0.92 -11.11 -2.67
N SER A 9 -1.25 -9.87 -2.99
CA SER A 9 -2.38 -9.51 -3.84
C SER A 9 -1.97 -8.48 -4.87
N SER A 10 -2.61 -8.54 -6.04
CA SER A 10 -2.36 -7.62 -7.14
C SER A 10 -3.66 -7.41 -7.92
N PHE A 11 -4.01 -6.15 -8.13
CA PHE A 11 -5.19 -5.75 -8.90
C PHE A 11 -4.82 -4.63 -9.85
N SER A 12 -5.53 -4.56 -10.98
CA SER A 12 -5.29 -3.55 -12.01
C SER A 12 -6.53 -2.74 -12.32
N ALA A 13 -6.31 -1.51 -12.81
CA ALA A 13 -7.35 -0.62 -13.30
C ALA A 13 -6.80 0.27 -14.42
N ILE A 14 -7.70 0.80 -15.26
CA ILE A 14 -7.32 1.67 -16.38
C ILE A 14 -7.15 3.11 -15.93
N ILE A 15 -6.10 3.74 -16.44
CA ILE A 15 -5.88 5.19 -16.42
C ILE A 15 -6.05 5.72 -17.85
N ASN A 16 -6.98 6.67 -18.06
CA ASN A 16 -7.23 7.28 -19.36
C ASN A 16 -6.29 8.48 -19.57
N ALA A 17 -5.01 8.21 -19.60
CA ALA A 17 -3.95 9.17 -19.88
C ALA A 17 -2.76 8.48 -20.57
N PRO A 18 -1.99 9.21 -21.39
CA PRO A 18 -0.75 8.70 -21.96
C PRO A 18 0.26 8.36 -20.85
N ILE A 19 0.93 7.23 -20.94
CA ILE A 19 1.91 6.78 -19.95
C ILE A 19 3.04 7.81 -19.77
N GLU A 20 3.40 8.51 -20.81
CA GLU A 20 4.49 9.52 -20.83
C GLU A 20 4.19 10.72 -19.93
N LYS A 21 2.93 10.91 -19.51
CA LYS A 21 2.50 11.95 -18.57
C LYS A 21 2.33 11.44 -17.14
N VAL A 22 2.28 10.13 -16.93
CA VAL A 22 2.11 9.53 -15.60
C VAL A 22 3.40 9.69 -14.79
N ASP A 23 3.23 9.97 -13.49
CA ASP A 23 4.31 10.10 -12.52
C ASP A 23 3.81 9.62 -11.16
N ILE A 24 3.93 8.31 -10.94
CA ILE A 24 3.43 7.65 -9.72
C ILE A 24 4.08 8.20 -8.46
N PRO A 25 5.43 8.40 -8.39
CA PRO A 25 6.06 9.02 -7.23
C PRO A 25 5.50 10.41 -6.93
N SER A 26 5.36 11.27 -7.96
CA SER A 26 4.80 12.60 -7.79
C SER A 26 3.37 12.53 -7.20
N TRP A 27 2.52 11.67 -7.74
CA TRP A 27 1.18 11.44 -7.21
C TRP A 27 1.22 10.99 -5.75
N CYS A 28 1.98 9.94 -5.44
CA CYS A 28 2.00 9.32 -4.11
C CYS A 28 2.46 10.31 -3.02
N PHE A 29 3.54 11.06 -3.30
CA PHE A 29 4.12 11.98 -2.31
C PHE A 29 3.46 13.37 -2.26
N THR A 30 2.48 13.64 -3.12
CA THR A 30 1.67 14.86 -3.08
C THR A 30 0.17 14.58 -2.92
N LEU A 31 -0.20 13.32 -2.70
CA LEU A 31 -1.59 12.91 -2.51
C LEU A 31 -2.20 13.60 -1.27
N PRO A 32 -3.26 14.43 -1.44
CA PRO A 32 -3.93 15.05 -0.32
C PRO A 32 -4.60 13.99 0.58
N GLU A 33 -4.57 14.21 1.90
CA GLU A 33 -5.22 13.32 2.87
C GLU A 33 -6.69 13.05 2.53
N SER A 34 -7.45 14.10 2.16
CA SER A 34 -8.85 13.95 1.78
C SER A 34 -9.07 13.07 0.55
N GLU A 35 -8.14 13.08 -0.39
CA GLU A 35 -8.18 12.22 -1.57
C GLU A 35 -7.79 10.78 -1.25
N TYR A 36 -6.81 10.58 -0.35
CA TYR A 36 -6.49 9.26 0.20
C TYR A 36 -7.69 8.65 0.92
N GLN A 37 -8.34 9.42 1.81
CA GLN A 37 -9.54 8.99 2.52
C GLN A 37 -10.70 8.63 1.57
N ALA A 38 -10.84 9.34 0.45
CA ALA A 38 -11.86 9.06 -0.55
C ALA A 38 -11.62 7.74 -1.32
N CYS A 39 -10.41 7.18 -1.28
CA CYS A 39 -10.08 5.93 -1.97
C CYS A 39 -10.48 4.66 -1.21
N SER A 40 -10.74 4.75 0.10
CA SER A 40 -11.27 3.62 0.89
C SER A 40 -11.86 4.10 2.21
N PRO A 41 -12.95 3.51 2.69
CA PRO A 41 -13.45 3.77 4.06
C PRO A 41 -12.50 3.27 5.15
N ALA A 42 -11.52 2.45 4.81
CA ALA A 42 -10.48 2.00 5.72
C ALA A 42 -9.38 3.04 5.95
N HIS A 43 -9.26 4.05 5.08
CA HIS A 43 -8.24 5.08 5.13
C HIS A 43 -8.60 6.19 6.13
N PHE A 44 -7.69 6.47 7.06
CA PHE A 44 -7.89 7.46 8.11
C PHE A 44 -7.05 8.72 7.91
N SER A 45 -5.77 8.57 7.57
CA SER A 45 -4.86 9.70 7.40
C SER A 45 -3.73 9.34 6.44
N ALA A 46 -3.24 10.32 5.71
CA ALA A 46 -2.02 10.22 4.94
C ALA A 46 -1.21 11.51 5.06
N GLY A 47 0.10 11.35 4.98
CA GLY A 47 1.03 12.47 5.00
C GLY A 47 2.39 12.07 4.47
N THR A 48 3.26 13.05 4.30
CA THR A 48 4.63 12.84 3.83
C THR A 48 5.62 13.52 4.74
N THR A 49 6.81 12.93 4.86
CA THR A 49 7.94 13.49 5.61
C THR A 49 9.24 13.04 4.95
N THR A 50 10.34 13.38 5.59
CA THR A 50 11.69 12.92 5.21
C THR A 50 12.25 12.06 6.32
N ALA A 51 12.73 10.88 5.97
CA ALA A 51 13.43 9.99 6.89
C ALA A 51 14.79 10.57 7.31
N PRO A 52 15.40 10.09 8.41
CA PRO A 52 16.68 10.62 8.89
C PRO A 52 17.83 10.52 7.89
N ASP A 53 17.76 9.60 6.93
CA ASP A 53 18.73 9.43 5.84
C ASP A 53 18.47 10.33 4.62
N GLY A 54 17.42 11.18 4.68
CA GLY A 54 17.04 12.11 3.62
C GLY A 54 16.07 11.52 2.59
N GLN A 55 15.66 10.25 2.70
CA GLN A 55 14.68 9.67 1.80
C GLN A 55 13.27 10.23 2.07
N ARG A 56 12.46 10.35 1.01
CA ARG A 56 11.05 10.67 1.17
C ARG A 56 10.33 9.52 1.85
N MET A 57 9.41 9.87 2.74
CA MET A 57 8.59 8.89 3.46
C MET A 57 7.11 9.24 3.30
N SER A 58 6.31 8.27 2.86
CA SER A 58 4.85 8.33 2.93
C SER A 58 4.37 7.66 4.21
N ILE A 59 3.48 8.32 4.93
CA ILE A 59 2.87 7.79 6.14
C ILE A 59 1.38 7.60 5.86
N ASN A 60 0.90 6.37 5.97
CA ASN A 60 -0.50 6.03 5.80
C ASN A 60 -1.04 5.43 7.09
N VAL A 61 -2.25 5.84 7.47
CA VAL A 61 -2.97 5.30 8.63
C VAL A 61 -4.29 4.70 8.12
N GLU A 62 -4.50 3.43 8.41
CA GLU A 62 -5.68 2.70 7.95
C GLU A 62 -6.13 1.62 8.93
N VAL A 63 -7.38 1.19 8.82
CA VAL A 63 -7.92 0.08 9.61
C VAL A 63 -8.35 -1.05 8.69
N ILE A 64 -7.58 -2.14 8.69
CA ILE A 64 -7.88 -3.34 7.91
C ILE A 64 -8.17 -4.50 8.87
N GLY A 65 -9.34 -5.11 8.70
CA GLY A 65 -9.73 -6.26 9.50
C GLY A 65 -9.73 -5.97 11.02
N GLY A 66 -10.11 -4.76 11.42
CA GLY A 66 -10.17 -4.35 12.84
C GLY A 66 -8.83 -4.03 13.48
N SER A 67 -7.74 -4.00 12.72
CA SER A 67 -6.41 -3.58 13.20
C SER A 67 -6.05 -2.22 12.62
N LEU A 68 -5.68 -1.28 13.49
CA LEU A 68 -5.11 0.00 13.07
C LEU A 68 -3.67 -0.22 12.64
N MET A 69 -3.34 0.24 11.44
CA MET A 69 -2.00 0.18 10.87
C MET A 69 -1.45 1.59 10.68
N VAL A 70 -0.20 1.81 11.06
CA VAL A 70 0.57 3.01 10.76
C VAL A 70 1.76 2.57 9.91
N GLN A 71 1.70 2.90 8.65
CA GLN A 71 2.68 2.47 7.66
C GLN A 71 3.66 3.61 7.38
N HIS A 72 4.95 3.30 7.46
CA HIS A 72 6.05 4.25 7.25
C HIS A 72 6.81 3.80 6.00
N TYR A 73 6.33 4.21 4.84
CA TYR A 73 6.85 3.79 3.57
C TYR A 73 8.06 4.61 3.13
N THR A 74 9.17 3.94 2.83
CA THR A 74 10.34 4.52 2.14
C THR A 74 10.49 3.94 0.74
N GLU A 75 11.11 4.70 -0.15
CA GLU A 75 11.28 4.32 -1.56
C GLU A 75 12.37 3.26 -1.71
N GLU A 76 12.07 2.17 -2.42
CA GLU A 76 13.03 1.19 -2.91
C GLU A 76 13.23 1.33 -4.44
N ILE A 77 12.13 1.60 -5.17
CA ILE A 77 12.16 1.96 -6.59
C ILE A 77 11.33 3.24 -6.77
N SER A 78 11.86 4.21 -7.50
CA SER A 78 11.19 5.48 -7.77
C SER A 78 11.44 5.90 -9.23
N LYS A 79 10.51 5.49 -10.11
CA LYS A 79 10.48 5.85 -11.52
C LYS A 79 9.08 6.37 -11.86
N PRO A 80 8.90 7.20 -12.90
CA PRO A 80 7.58 7.74 -13.24
C PRO A 80 6.48 6.67 -13.38
N ASP A 81 6.82 5.52 -13.94
CA ASP A 81 5.92 4.39 -14.20
C ASP A 81 6.02 3.25 -13.17
N HIS A 82 6.89 3.37 -12.16
CA HIS A 82 7.08 2.33 -11.15
C HIS A 82 7.55 2.90 -9.81
N LEU A 83 6.73 2.77 -8.79
CA LEU A 83 7.05 3.11 -7.40
C LEU A 83 6.93 1.87 -6.53
N ARG A 84 8.04 1.48 -5.90
CA ARG A 84 8.05 0.41 -4.89
C ARG A 84 8.42 1.01 -3.55
N LEU A 85 7.54 0.82 -2.61
CA LEU A 85 7.64 1.31 -1.24
C LEU A 85 7.75 0.13 -0.27
N VAL A 86 8.56 0.30 0.76
CA VAL A 86 8.73 -0.70 1.81
C VAL A 86 8.47 -0.07 3.17
N SER A 87 7.82 -0.83 4.06
CA SER A 87 7.51 -0.39 5.42
C SER A 87 7.63 -1.54 6.41
N ASN A 88 8.16 -1.25 7.58
CA ASN A 88 7.97 -2.07 8.77
C ASN A 88 6.87 -1.41 9.62
N SER A 89 5.62 -1.70 9.27
CA SER A 89 4.42 -1.02 9.74
C SER A 89 4.08 -1.37 11.17
N ASP A 90 3.72 -0.38 11.97
CA ASP A 90 3.14 -0.60 13.29
C ASP A 90 1.68 -1.05 13.18
N VAL A 91 1.31 -2.08 13.92
CA VAL A 91 -0.03 -2.65 13.94
C VAL A 91 -0.55 -2.71 15.35
N PHE A 92 -1.70 -2.08 15.56
CA PHE A 92 -2.40 -2.06 16.84
C PHE A 92 -3.64 -2.97 16.75
N THR A 93 -3.65 -3.99 17.57
CA THR A 93 -4.74 -4.96 17.63
C THR A 93 -5.37 -4.95 19.03
N PRO A 94 -6.57 -5.50 19.22
CA PRO A 94 -7.13 -5.69 20.58
C PRO A 94 -6.21 -6.49 21.51
N ASN A 95 -5.32 -7.31 20.94
CA ASN A 95 -4.43 -8.20 21.68
C ASN A 95 -3.01 -7.63 21.88
N GLY A 96 -2.77 -6.40 21.45
CA GLY A 96 -1.48 -5.73 21.62
C GLY A 96 -0.93 -5.10 20.33
N ARG A 97 0.23 -4.48 20.49
CA ARG A 97 0.98 -3.86 19.39
C ARG A 97 1.98 -4.87 18.80
N THR A 98 2.14 -4.84 17.52
CA THR A 98 3.13 -5.63 16.77
C THR A 98 3.59 -4.87 15.52
N LYS A 99 4.37 -5.54 14.67
CA LYS A 99 4.79 -5.02 13.36
C LYS A 99 4.54 -6.03 12.27
N ILE A 100 4.31 -5.51 11.04
CA ILE A 100 4.28 -6.31 9.81
C ILE A 100 5.17 -5.65 8.76
N GLY A 101 5.96 -6.46 8.02
CA GLY A 101 6.61 -5.98 6.81
C GLY A 101 5.59 -5.81 5.70
N VAL A 102 5.61 -4.67 4.99
CA VAL A 102 4.75 -4.41 3.84
C VAL A 102 5.59 -3.91 2.68
N ILE A 103 5.34 -4.47 1.51
CA ILE A 103 5.80 -3.97 0.23
C ILE A 103 4.57 -3.50 -0.53
N TRP A 104 4.56 -2.23 -0.92
CA TRP A 104 3.54 -1.62 -1.77
C TRP A 104 4.17 -1.28 -3.10
N ASP A 105 3.80 -2.03 -4.14
CA ASP A 105 4.40 -1.96 -5.47
C ASP A 105 3.36 -1.46 -6.47
N LEU A 106 3.60 -0.28 -7.04
CA LEU A 106 2.72 0.44 -7.94
C LEU A 106 3.39 0.57 -9.29
N SER A 107 2.78 0.05 -10.34
CA SER A 107 3.34 0.13 -11.69
C SER A 107 2.29 0.52 -12.72
N VAL A 108 2.77 1.08 -13.83
CA VAL A 108 1.94 1.44 -14.98
C VAL A 108 2.54 0.87 -16.24
N THR A 109 1.70 0.23 -17.05
CA THR A 109 2.08 -0.29 -18.37
C THR A 109 1.25 0.34 -19.47
N LYS A 110 1.88 0.61 -20.62
CA LYS A 110 1.20 1.21 -21.76
C LYS A 110 0.23 0.22 -22.41
N ILE A 111 -1.00 0.66 -22.67
CA ILE A 111 -1.96 -0.06 -23.50
C ILE A 111 -1.96 0.52 -24.91
N ASP A 112 -2.17 1.84 -25.02
CA ASP A 112 -2.15 2.56 -26.30
C ASP A 112 -1.64 4.00 -26.12
N ALA A 113 -1.88 4.87 -27.10
CA ALA A 113 -1.42 6.26 -27.06
C ALA A 113 -2.13 7.14 -26.01
N ARG A 114 -3.27 6.69 -25.45
CA ARG A 114 -4.14 7.48 -24.57
C ARG A 114 -4.51 6.76 -23.28
N THR A 115 -4.17 5.48 -23.17
CA THR A 115 -4.54 4.64 -22.02
C THR A 115 -3.37 3.81 -21.53
N CYS A 116 -3.32 3.60 -20.23
CA CYS A 116 -2.38 2.70 -19.59
C CYS A 116 -3.08 1.90 -18.48
N GLU A 117 -2.47 0.80 -18.07
CA GLU A 117 -2.94 -0.04 -16.97
C GLU A 117 -2.11 0.24 -15.72
N PHE A 118 -2.78 0.62 -14.66
CA PHE A 118 -2.22 0.74 -13.31
C PHE A 118 -2.36 -0.59 -12.59
N THR A 119 -1.29 -1.06 -11.99
CA THR A 119 -1.27 -2.26 -11.14
C THR A 119 -0.86 -1.88 -9.72
N ASN A 120 -1.70 -2.27 -8.76
CA ASN A 120 -1.50 -2.08 -7.32
C ASN A 120 -1.25 -3.45 -6.68
N SER A 121 -0.02 -3.70 -6.28
CA SER A 121 0.41 -4.95 -5.66
C SER A 121 0.79 -4.69 -4.20
N VAL A 122 0.27 -5.53 -3.31
CA VAL A 122 0.56 -5.48 -1.87
C VAL A 122 1.05 -6.85 -1.43
N GLN A 123 2.25 -6.88 -0.87
CA GLN A 123 2.77 -8.05 -0.18
C GLN A 123 3.02 -7.69 1.29
N SER A 124 2.52 -8.52 2.20
CA SER A 124 2.85 -8.40 3.62
C SER A 124 3.47 -9.68 4.16
N SER A 125 4.34 -9.52 5.15
CA SER A 125 5.09 -10.60 5.78
C SER A 125 5.12 -10.47 7.29
N ALA A 126 5.18 -11.63 7.96
CA ALA A 126 5.32 -11.69 9.41
C ALA A 126 6.73 -11.26 9.82
N THR A 127 6.80 -10.33 10.77
CA THR A 127 8.02 -9.94 11.45
C THR A 127 8.27 -10.82 12.68
N PRO A 128 9.47 -10.81 13.26
CA PRO A 128 9.73 -11.49 14.53
C PRO A 128 8.76 -11.06 15.65
N GLU A 129 8.41 -9.75 15.69
CA GLU A 129 7.47 -9.21 16.69
C GLU A 129 6.05 -9.77 16.53
N LEU A 130 5.59 -9.97 15.28
CA LEU A 130 4.30 -10.61 15.03
C LEU A 130 4.34 -12.09 15.44
N LEU A 131 5.38 -12.81 15.04
CA LEU A 131 5.53 -14.24 15.36
C LEU A 131 5.55 -14.45 16.88
N ASP A 132 6.24 -13.58 17.62
CA ASP A 132 6.28 -13.61 19.08
C ASP A 132 4.90 -13.30 19.70
N LEU A 133 4.17 -12.30 19.19
CA LEU A 133 2.79 -12.01 19.65
C LEU A 133 1.87 -13.20 19.41
N LEU A 134 1.91 -13.78 18.22
CA LEU A 134 1.09 -14.96 17.89
C LEU A 134 1.45 -16.17 18.74
N GLY A 135 2.74 -16.40 18.98
CA GLY A 135 3.24 -17.47 19.84
C GLY A 135 2.74 -17.34 21.28
N ARG A 136 2.75 -16.15 21.86
CA ARG A 136 2.17 -15.88 23.19
C ARG A 136 0.67 -16.12 23.26
N GLN A 137 -0.04 -16.00 22.14
CA GLN A 137 -1.49 -16.22 22.05
C GLN A 137 -1.85 -17.65 21.64
N GLY A 138 -0.86 -18.49 21.34
CA GLY A 138 -1.09 -19.84 20.83
C GLY A 138 -1.76 -19.88 19.44
N ILE A 139 -1.60 -18.81 18.64
CA ILE A 139 -2.19 -18.69 17.30
C ILE A 139 -1.14 -19.09 16.25
N PRO A 140 -1.34 -20.18 15.49
CA PRO A 140 -0.48 -20.54 14.39
C PRO A 140 -0.49 -19.46 13.29
N LEU A 141 0.66 -19.19 12.66
CA LEU A 141 0.77 -18.20 11.57
C LEU A 141 -0.21 -18.50 10.44
N GLU A 142 -0.45 -19.76 10.11
CA GLU A 142 -1.39 -20.16 9.06
C GLU A 142 -2.86 -19.77 9.39
N VAL A 143 -3.25 -19.86 10.65
CA VAL A 143 -4.58 -19.41 11.10
C VAL A 143 -4.69 -17.89 10.96
N PHE A 144 -3.64 -17.17 11.33
CA PHE A 144 -3.57 -15.71 11.16
C PHE A 144 -3.67 -15.33 9.67
N ARG A 145 -2.90 -15.99 8.79
CA ARG A 145 -2.95 -15.80 7.32
C ARG A 145 -4.36 -15.98 6.76
N THR A 146 -4.99 -17.11 7.10
CA THR A 146 -6.33 -17.46 6.62
C THR A 146 -7.36 -16.39 6.97
N THR A 147 -7.22 -15.78 8.14
CA THR A 147 -8.11 -14.69 8.60
C THR A 147 -7.79 -13.36 7.90
N ARG A 148 -6.50 -13.03 7.72
CA ARG A 148 -6.08 -11.71 7.24
C ARG A 148 -6.14 -11.55 5.71
N ARG A 149 -5.79 -12.60 4.98
CA ARG A 149 -5.72 -12.57 3.52
C ARG A 149 -7.00 -12.04 2.86
N PRO A 150 -8.20 -12.56 3.14
CA PRO A 150 -9.42 -12.09 2.47
C PRO A 150 -9.70 -10.60 2.70
N MET A 151 -9.40 -10.09 3.90
CA MET A 151 -9.64 -8.70 4.27
C MET A 151 -8.69 -7.75 3.52
N SER A 152 -7.41 -8.10 3.46
CA SER A 152 -6.41 -7.31 2.74
C SER A 152 -6.61 -7.35 1.23
N GLU A 153 -6.97 -8.52 0.67
CA GLU A 153 -7.29 -8.64 -0.76
C GLU A 153 -8.54 -7.84 -1.13
N ALA A 154 -9.58 -7.87 -0.29
CA ALA A 154 -10.79 -7.08 -0.52
C ALA A 154 -10.50 -5.58 -0.47
N HIS A 155 -9.66 -5.13 0.48
CA HIS A 155 -9.23 -3.75 0.59
C HIS A 155 -8.45 -3.32 -0.66
N ASN A 156 -7.40 -4.05 -1.05
CA ASN A 156 -6.59 -3.75 -2.23
C ASN A 156 -7.45 -3.73 -3.52
N ARG A 157 -8.38 -4.67 -3.67
CA ARG A 157 -9.33 -4.69 -4.80
C ARG A 157 -10.22 -3.45 -4.85
N GLN A 158 -10.67 -2.98 -3.68
CA GLN A 158 -11.57 -1.83 -3.57
C GLN A 158 -10.84 -0.51 -3.90
N GLU A 159 -9.65 -0.31 -3.37
CA GLU A 159 -8.91 0.95 -3.53
C GLU A 159 -8.26 1.11 -4.92
N THR A 160 -7.85 0.01 -5.57
CA THR A 160 -7.11 0.05 -6.85
C THR A 160 -7.80 0.90 -7.93
N PRO A 161 -9.10 0.75 -8.25
CA PRO A 161 -9.74 1.59 -9.25
C PRO A 161 -9.89 3.05 -8.81
N LEU A 162 -9.92 3.33 -7.51
CA LEU A 162 -10.02 4.67 -6.97
C LEU A 162 -8.66 5.38 -7.01
N PHE A 163 -7.58 4.67 -6.72
CA PHE A 163 -6.22 5.16 -6.94
C PHE A 163 -5.96 5.43 -8.43
N ALA A 164 -6.36 4.55 -9.34
CA ALA A 164 -6.23 4.78 -10.78
C ALA A 164 -6.91 6.09 -11.22
N LYS A 165 -8.12 6.37 -10.73
CA LYS A 165 -8.83 7.63 -10.98
C LYS A 165 -8.12 8.85 -10.36
N SER A 166 -7.54 8.69 -9.19
CA SER A 166 -6.75 9.75 -8.53
C SER A 166 -5.49 10.06 -9.32
N ILE A 167 -4.75 9.04 -9.77
CA ILE A 167 -3.57 9.18 -10.63
C ILE A 167 -3.95 9.85 -11.96
N GLU A 168 -5.07 9.46 -12.58
CA GLU A 168 -5.57 10.08 -13.80
C GLU A 168 -5.81 11.59 -13.61
N ARG A 169 -6.51 12.00 -12.54
CA ARG A 169 -6.72 13.42 -12.23
C ARG A 169 -5.42 14.17 -12.02
N HIS A 170 -4.49 13.60 -11.24
CA HIS A 170 -3.17 14.18 -11.01
C HIS A 170 -2.38 14.36 -12.31
N THR A 171 -2.39 13.33 -13.17
CA THR A 171 -1.72 13.35 -14.48
C THR A 171 -2.27 14.42 -15.42
N LEU A 172 -3.60 14.57 -15.46
CA LEU A 172 -4.27 15.52 -16.34
C LEU A 172 -4.22 16.96 -15.83
N ALA A 173 -4.03 17.18 -14.54
CA ALA A 173 -3.88 18.50 -13.92
C ALA A 173 -2.47 19.10 -14.14
N ARG A 174 -1.47 18.29 -14.41
CA ARG A 174 -0.09 18.74 -14.71
C ARG A 174 -0.04 19.26 -16.16
N LYS A 175 0.20 20.56 -16.32
CA LYS A 175 0.36 21.25 -17.63
C LYS A 175 1.76 21.04 -18.19
#